data_da60e145169fab340533534ceff2a18a
#
_entry.id   da60e145169fab340533534ceff2a18a
#
_cell.length_a   1.000
_cell.length_b   1.000
_cell.length_c   1.000
_cell.angle_alpha   90.00
_cell.angle_beta   90.00
_cell.angle_gamma   90.00
#
_symmetry.space_group_name_H-M   'P 1'
#
loop_
_entity.id
_entity.type
_entity.pdbx_description
1 polymer ?
#
loop_
_entity_poly.entity_id
_entity_poly.type
_entity_poly.pdbx_seq_one_letter_code
_entity_poly.pdbx_strand_id
1 'polypeptide(L)'
;MFLTIGDKIKAARKKYNLKQIAFETYGFSRNYISMIETNKRSLNDEAAQSIYEALSELTNAEFEKEYSYKSFCDDPQTQAYNWLTENIDIETIETRYEELRHIAKTYELPKCLINIESTLGEYYKMEHEYIKSNDHFLKAIAYCIHFDENTAALYEKAGVNLFKIGKYKDALSYFELALQCLNDSPSLLHKVNYDIAISYLYNEEYEKSLPWIEKAMKQDENLAIKASAYLLKETTLKKLGDAEGGRKVLLEYIGKAFHESYIGIAYHNLAVNYDDCNLYDEALEAIKSSLEYPADDLGRTLRQGLMGTIYFKLGKFEDSLELFKETRDEAIRLCNPSQRLTIFEWGIDLFWYFKQYTDIMNLLTEVNELAIQQKIPKSAYFTLQNKLYKKITNHLMLNEENDVKLSELLNKIT
;
A
#
# COMPACT_ATOMS: atom_id res chain seq x y z
N MET A 1 -6.72 -33.48 -13.92
CA MET A 1 -7.39 -33.50 -15.22
C MET A 1 -8.88 -33.44 -14.95
N PHE A 2 -9.59 -32.48 -15.47
CA PHE A 2 -11.05 -32.33 -15.26
C PHE A 2 -11.78 -33.27 -16.20
N LEU A 3 -12.85 -33.88 -15.72
CA LEU A 3 -13.50 -35.01 -16.38
C LEU A 3 -14.81 -34.61 -17.06
N THR A 4 -15.06 -35.14 -18.25
CA THR A 4 -16.40 -35.09 -18.86
C THR A 4 -17.37 -35.96 -18.04
N ILE A 5 -18.68 -35.73 -18.22
CA ILE A 5 -19.69 -36.58 -17.56
C ILE A 5 -19.52 -38.06 -17.94
N GLY A 6 -19.11 -38.35 -19.20
CA GLY A 6 -18.80 -39.68 -19.64
C GLY A 6 -17.57 -40.30 -18.97
N ASP A 7 -16.55 -39.49 -18.72
CA ASP A 7 -15.35 -39.94 -18.00
C ASP A 7 -15.67 -40.21 -16.51
N LYS A 8 -16.54 -39.41 -15.89
CA LYS A 8 -16.99 -39.61 -14.51
C LYS A 8 -17.78 -40.92 -14.40
N ILE A 9 -18.71 -41.18 -15.33
CA ILE A 9 -19.46 -42.46 -15.39
C ILE A 9 -18.48 -43.63 -15.51
N LYS A 10 -17.54 -43.53 -16.46
CA LYS A 10 -16.53 -44.56 -16.68
C LYS A 10 -15.61 -44.80 -15.49
N ALA A 11 -15.19 -43.73 -14.80
CA ALA A 11 -14.36 -43.79 -13.62
C ALA A 11 -15.12 -44.48 -12.48
N ALA A 12 -16.35 -44.04 -12.18
CA ALA A 12 -17.21 -44.63 -11.16
C ALA A 12 -17.45 -46.11 -11.45
N ARG A 13 -17.86 -46.43 -12.65
CA ARG A 13 -18.11 -47.80 -13.06
C ARG A 13 -16.89 -48.73 -12.85
N LYS A 14 -15.70 -48.24 -13.21
CA LYS A 14 -14.44 -49.00 -12.98
C LYS A 14 -14.11 -49.14 -11.50
N LYS A 15 -14.24 -48.06 -10.75
CA LYS A 15 -13.95 -48.01 -9.31
C LYS A 15 -14.81 -49.03 -8.52
N TYR A 16 -16.08 -49.12 -8.87
CA TYR A 16 -17.07 -49.97 -8.21
C TYR A 16 -17.30 -51.33 -8.92
N ASN A 17 -16.44 -51.71 -9.89
CA ASN A 17 -16.54 -52.93 -10.66
C ASN A 17 -17.87 -53.20 -11.39
N LEU A 18 -18.55 -52.08 -11.77
CA LEU A 18 -19.82 -52.20 -12.50
C LEU A 18 -19.57 -52.45 -13.97
N LYS A 19 -20.35 -53.33 -14.57
CA LYS A 19 -20.37 -53.56 -16.01
C LYS A 19 -21.36 -52.58 -16.67
N GLN A 20 -21.11 -52.19 -17.91
CA GLN A 20 -22.03 -51.29 -18.67
C GLN A 20 -23.47 -51.83 -18.76
N ILE A 21 -23.63 -53.16 -18.77
CA ILE A 21 -24.92 -53.86 -18.78
C ILE A 21 -25.74 -53.64 -17.47
N ALA A 22 -25.13 -53.25 -16.36
CA ALA A 22 -25.83 -52.96 -15.13
C ALA A 22 -26.83 -51.79 -15.22
N PHE A 23 -26.67 -50.95 -16.20
CA PHE A 23 -27.58 -49.82 -16.44
C PHE A 23 -28.83 -50.18 -17.24
N GLU A 24 -28.95 -51.45 -17.73
CA GLU A 24 -30.14 -51.89 -18.51
C GLU A 24 -31.39 -51.95 -17.63
N THR A 25 -31.24 -52.21 -16.35
CA THR A 25 -32.35 -52.20 -15.37
C THR A 25 -32.92 -50.78 -15.17
N TYR A 26 -32.15 -49.75 -15.51
CA TYR A 26 -32.51 -48.34 -15.47
C TYR A 26 -32.90 -47.76 -16.85
N GLY A 27 -33.05 -48.64 -17.86
CA GLY A 27 -33.49 -48.23 -19.20
C GLY A 27 -32.39 -47.78 -20.14
N PHE A 28 -31.11 -47.97 -19.80
CA PHE A 28 -29.97 -47.57 -20.63
C PHE A 28 -29.24 -48.79 -21.25
N SER A 29 -29.31 -48.94 -22.55
CA SER A 29 -28.56 -50.04 -23.22
C SER A 29 -27.07 -49.92 -23.04
N ARG A 30 -26.34 -51.06 -23.05
CA ARG A 30 -24.89 -51.11 -23.01
C ARG A 30 -24.25 -50.18 -24.06
N ASN A 31 -24.82 -50.13 -25.29
CA ASN A 31 -24.33 -49.28 -26.35
C ASN A 31 -24.48 -47.79 -26.01
N TYR A 32 -25.58 -47.41 -25.39
CA TYR A 32 -25.83 -46.04 -24.99
C TYR A 32 -24.77 -45.58 -23.96
N ILE A 33 -24.55 -46.36 -22.91
CA ILE A 33 -23.52 -46.06 -21.91
C ILE A 33 -22.14 -45.99 -22.53
N SER A 34 -21.80 -46.93 -23.43
CA SER A 34 -20.51 -46.93 -24.15
C SER A 34 -20.31 -45.66 -24.99
N MET A 35 -21.36 -45.15 -25.63
CA MET A 35 -21.28 -43.90 -26.41
C MET A 35 -21.06 -42.68 -25.54
N ILE A 36 -21.68 -42.63 -24.35
CA ILE A 36 -21.47 -41.56 -23.37
C ILE A 36 -20.06 -41.63 -22.81
N GLU A 37 -19.58 -42.79 -22.35
CA GLU A 37 -18.21 -43.00 -21.80
C GLU A 37 -17.09 -42.70 -22.83
N THR A 38 -17.40 -42.68 -24.11
CA THR A 38 -16.46 -42.33 -25.19
C THR A 38 -16.69 -40.92 -25.76
N ASN A 39 -17.53 -40.13 -25.12
CA ASN A 39 -17.92 -38.76 -25.50
C ASN A 39 -18.48 -38.65 -26.94
N LYS A 40 -19.04 -39.75 -27.49
CA LYS A 40 -19.69 -39.78 -28.80
C LYS A 40 -21.16 -39.37 -28.76
N ARG A 41 -21.73 -39.23 -27.58
CA ARG A 41 -23.09 -38.78 -27.34
C ARG A 41 -23.15 -37.95 -26.08
N SER A 42 -23.86 -36.82 -26.13
CA SER A 42 -24.20 -36.01 -24.95
C SER A 42 -25.42 -36.56 -24.21
N LEU A 43 -25.52 -36.27 -22.93
CA LEU A 43 -26.71 -36.52 -22.10
C LEU A 43 -27.61 -35.27 -22.12
N ASN A 44 -28.94 -35.51 -22.15
CA ASN A 44 -29.89 -34.48 -21.71
C ASN A 44 -30.05 -34.56 -20.20
N ASP A 45 -30.69 -33.54 -19.60
CA ASP A 45 -30.85 -33.45 -18.15
C ASP A 45 -31.58 -34.64 -17.52
N GLU A 46 -32.67 -35.13 -18.18
CA GLU A 46 -33.40 -36.31 -17.67
C GLU A 46 -32.53 -37.57 -17.65
N ALA A 47 -31.78 -37.80 -18.73
CA ALA A 47 -30.86 -38.96 -18.80
C ALA A 47 -29.68 -38.81 -17.80
N ALA A 48 -29.17 -37.58 -17.62
CA ALA A 48 -28.12 -37.31 -16.62
C ALA A 48 -28.61 -37.59 -15.20
N GLN A 49 -29.81 -37.14 -14.85
CA GLN A 49 -30.45 -37.38 -13.58
C GLN A 49 -30.64 -38.90 -13.33
N SER A 50 -31.24 -39.60 -14.30
CA SER A 50 -31.49 -41.04 -14.19
C SER A 50 -30.20 -41.87 -14.08
N ILE A 51 -29.13 -41.47 -14.79
CA ILE A 51 -27.82 -42.15 -14.67
C ILE A 51 -27.17 -41.86 -13.31
N TYR A 52 -27.30 -40.65 -12.79
CA TYR A 52 -26.81 -40.26 -11.47
C TYR A 52 -27.47 -41.09 -10.39
N GLU A 53 -28.82 -41.22 -10.41
CA GLU A 53 -29.61 -42.03 -9.50
C GLU A 53 -29.25 -43.53 -9.62
N ALA A 54 -29.09 -44.03 -10.84
CA ALA A 54 -28.63 -45.42 -11.08
C ALA A 54 -27.24 -45.68 -10.50
N LEU A 55 -26.31 -44.73 -10.65
CA LEU A 55 -24.98 -44.84 -10.04
C LEU A 55 -25.05 -44.80 -8.51
N SER A 56 -25.88 -43.95 -7.93
CA SER A 56 -26.12 -43.89 -6.50
C SER A 56 -26.61 -45.23 -5.95
N GLU A 57 -27.64 -45.79 -6.55
CA GLU A 57 -28.20 -47.08 -6.15
C GLU A 57 -27.21 -48.22 -6.34
N LEU A 58 -26.54 -48.32 -7.49
CA LEU A 58 -25.56 -49.36 -7.81
C LEU A 58 -24.31 -49.34 -6.92
N THR A 59 -24.02 -48.20 -6.29
CA THR A 59 -22.87 -48.01 -5.40
C THR A 59 -23.26 -47.88 -3.93
N ASN A 60 -24.53 -48.10 -3.56
CA ASN A 60 -25.05 -47.93 -2.20
C ASN A 60 -24.76 -46.52 -1.66
N ALA A 61 -25.06 -45.48 -2.45
CA ALA A 61 -24.84 -44.08 -2.17
C ALA A 61 -23.34 -43.62 -2.00
N GLU A 62 -22.37 -44.49 -2.27
CA GLU A 62 -20.96 -44.08 -2.23
C GLU A 62 -20.61 -43.10 -3.32
N PHE A 63 -21.27 -43.14 -4.51
CA PHE A 63 -21.10 -42.19 -5.59
C PHE A 63 -21.52 -40.77 -5.20
N GLU A 64 -22.60 -40.60 -4.44
CA GLU A 64 -23.09 -39.31 -3.97
C GLU A 64 -22.14 -38.61 -2.99
N LYS A 65 -21.33 -39.37 -2.25
CA LYS A 65 -20.28 -38.80 -1.40
C LYS A 65 -19.14 -38.20 -2.21
N GLU A 66 -18.93 -38.70 -3.43
CA GLU A 66 -17.86 -38.26 -4.32
C GLU A 66 -18.30 -37.13 -5.24
N TYR A 67 -19.54 -37.19 -5.73
CA TYR A 67 -20.12 -36.21 -6.64
C TYR A 67 -21.52 -35.83 -6.21
N SER A 68 -21.78 -34.55 -5.92
CA SER A 68 -23.13 -34.00 -5.94
C SER A 68 -23.68 -34.03 -7.36
N TYR A 69 -24.99 -34.04 -7.56
CA TYR A 69 -25.58 -33.99 -8.91
C TYR A 69 -25.06 -32.81 -9.74
N LYS A 70 -24.90 -31.63 -9.14
CA LYS A 70 -24.32 -30.45 -9.77
C LYS A 70 -22.89 -30.73 -10.26
N SER A 71 -22.01 -31.21 -9.38
CA SER A 71 -20.61 -31.50 -9.76
C SER A 71 -20.48 -32.66 -10.74
N PHE A 72 -21.44 -33.61 -10.76
CA PHE A 72 -21.53 -34.64 -11.77
C PHE A 72 -21.83 -34.07 -13.15
N CYS A 73 -22.75 -33.09 -13.24
CA CYS A 73 -23.12 -32.44 -14.51
C CYS A 73 -22.13 -31.39 -14.99
N ASP A 74 -21.27 -30.84 -14.11
CA ASP A 74 -20.27 -29.83 -14.47
C ASP A 74 -19.35 -30.38 -15.60
N ASP A 75 -19.24 -29.62 -16.68
CA ASP A 75 -18.27 -29.88 -17.74
C ASP A 75 -16.83 -29.59 -17.29
N PRO A 76 -15.81 -30.03 -18.06
CA PRO A 76 -14.42 -29.78 -17.71
C PRO A 76 -14.02 -28.30 -17.56
N GLN A 77 -14.65 -27.42 -18.36
CA GLN A 77 -14.39 -25.98 -18.32
C GLN A 77 -14.93 -25.38 -17.01
N THR A 78 -16.16 -25.72 -16.64
CA THR A 78 -16.77 -25.31 -15.35
C THR A 78 -16.00 -25.84 -14.15
N GLN A 79 -15.55 -27.09 -14.19
CA GLN A 79 -14.70 -27.67 -13.12
C GLN A 79 -13.37 -26.92 -13.01
N ALA A 80 -12.71 -26.63 -14.14
CA ALA A 80 -11.46 -25.89 -14.18
C ALA A 80 -11.64 -24.47 -13.64
N TYR A 81 -12.75 -23.80 -14.00
CA TYR A 81 -13.08 -22.47 -13.49
C TYR A 81 -13.26 -22.47 -11.97
N ASN A 82 -14.10 -23.39 -11.45
CA ASN A 82 -14.33 -23.49 -10.01
C ASN A 82 -13.03 -23.78 -9.26
N TRP A 83 -12.24 -24.74 -9.77
CA TRP A 83 -10.96 -25.09 -9.16
C TRP A 83 -9.97 -23.92 -9.17
N LEU A 84 -9.85 -23.17 -10.29
CA LEU A 84 -8.99 -22.00 -10.37
C LEU A 84 -9.44 -20.91 -9.40
N THR A 85 -10.75 -20.67 -9.29
CA THR A 85 -11.31 -19.66 -8.38
C THR A 85 -10.97 -19.94 -6.91
N GLU A 86 -10.91 -21.22 -6.52
CA GLU A 86 -10.54 -21.65 -5.18
C GLU A 86 -9.02 -21.70 -4.94
N ASN A 87 -8.23 -21.80 -6.01
CA ASN A 87 -6.78 -22.03 -5.93
C ASN A 87 -5.92 -20.84 -6.36
N ILE A 88 -6.50 -19.76 -6.88
CA ILE A 88 -5.78 -18.51 -7.11
C ILE A 88 -5.68 -17.77 -5.78
N ASP A 89 -4.53 -17.84 -5.14
CA ASP A 89 -4.25 -17.26 -3.84
C ASP A 89 -2.92 -16.51 -3.86
N ILE A 90 -2.88 -15.33 -3.22
CA ILE A 90 -1.75 -14.41 -3.25
C ILE A 90 -0.49 -15.01 -2.59
N GLU A 91 -0.65 -15.85 -1.58
CA GLU A 91 0.47 -16.46 -0.86
C GLU A 91 1.20 -17.54 -1.68
N THR A 92 0.48 -18.18 -2.60
CA THR A 92 1.00 -19.30 -3.40
C THR A 92 1.15 -19.00 -4.88
N ILE A 93 0.69 -17.83 -5.33
CA ILE A 93 0.57 -17.49 -6.75
C ILE A 93 1.91 -17.57 -7.50
N GLU A 94 3.00 -17.11 -6.90
CA GLU A 94 4.31 -17.12 -7.54
C GLU A 94 4.79 -18.54 -7.83
N THR A 95 4.66 -19.45 -6.88
CA THR A 95 5.10 -20.85 -7.01
C THR A 95 4.23 -21.68 -7.92
N ARG A 96 2.94 -21.35 -8.06
CA ARG A 96 1.94 -22.07 -8.85
C ARG A 96 1.58 -21.39 -10.17
N TYR A 97 2.20 -20.29 -10.51
CA TYR A 97 1.85 -19.45 -11.65
C TYR A 97 1.73 -20.24 -12.97
N GLU A 98 2.74 -21.04 -13.31
CA GLU A 98 2.74 -21.78 -14.57
C GLU A 98 1.65 -22.88 -14.59
N GLU A 99 1.38 -23.55 -13.46
CA GLU A 99 0.30 -24.53 -13.33
C GLU A 99 -1.06 -23.87 -13.58
N LEU A 100 -1.36 -22.81 -12.83
CA LEU A 100 -2.64 -22.09 -12.89
C LEU A 100 -2.88 -21.52 -14.30
N ARG A 101 -1.86 -20.89 -14.87
CA ARG A 101 -1.90 -20.31 -16.20
C ARG A 101 -2.10 -21.36 -17.29
N HIS A 102 -1.44 -22.51 -17.16
CA HIS A 102 -1.62 -23.63 -18.10
C HIS A 102 -3.06 -24.15 -18.10
N ILE A 103 -3.64 -24.35 -16.92
CA ILE A 103 -5.04 -24.76 -16.77
C ILE A 103 -5.97 -23.72 -17.39
N ALA A 104 -5.81 -22.43 -17.01
CA ALA A 104 -6.65 -21.37 -17.53
C ALA A 104 -6.61 -21.25 -19.07
N LYS A 105 -5.46 -21.47 -19.69
CA LYS A 105 -5.31 -21.51 -21.16
C LYS A 105 -5.92 -22.76 -21.78
N THR A 106 -5.69 -23.92 -21.18
CA THR A 106 -6.18 -25.22 -21.71
C THR A 106 -7.70 -25.26 -21.77
N TYR A 107 -8.36 -24.64 -20.80
CA TYR A 107 -9.83 -24.60 -20.70
C TYR A 107 -10.45 -23.28 -21.17
N GLU A 108 -9.65 -22.41 -21.83
CA GLU A 108 -10.11 -21.14 -22.40
C GLU A 108 -10.86 -20.26 -21.38
N LEU A 109 -10.23 -19.98 -20.24
CA LEU A 109 -10.80 -19.23 -19.12
C LEU A 109 -10.18 -17.83 -19.01
N PRO A 110 -10.62 -16.86 -19.82
CA PRO A 110 -10.01 -15.52 -19.87
C PRO A 110 -10.07 -14.79 -18.54
N LYS A 111 -11.19 -14.88 -17.81
CA LYS A 111 -11.32 -14.23 -16.49
C LYS A 111 -10.32 -14.77 -15.47
N CYS A 112 -10.03 -16.07 -15.53
CA CYS A 112 -9.00 -16.66 -14.68
C CYS A 112 -7.60 -16.18 -15.08
N LEU A 113 -7.30 -16.02 -16.39
CA LEU A 113 -6.02 -15.45 -16.83
C LEU A 113 -5.83 -14.02 -16.31
N ILE A 114 -6.86 -13.18 -16.40
CA ILE A 114 -6.84 -11.81 -15.86
C ILE A 114 -6.59 -11.84 -14.34
N ASN A 115 -7.30 -12.71 -13.62
CA ASN A 115 -7.16 -12.83 -12.17
C ASN A 115 -5.75 -13.33 -11.77
N ILE A 116 -5.21 -14.35 -12.45
CA ILE A 116 -3.85 -14.87 -12.19
C ILE A 116 -2.81 -13.76 -12.36
N GLU A 117 -2.82 -13.04 -13.49
CA GLU A 117 -1.86 -11.96 -13.73
C GLU A 117 -2.06 -10.80 -12.75
N SER A 118 -3.30 -10.44 -12.44
CA SER A 118 -3.59 -9.38 -11.45
C SER A 118 -3.13 -9.76 -10.04
N THR A 119 -3.36 -11.00 -9.62
CA THR A 119 -2.95 -11.49 -8.29
C THR A 119 -1.42 -11.55 -8.18
N LEU A 120 -0.72 -12.01 -9.22
CA LEU A 120 0.74 -12.01 -9.23
C LEU A 120 1.31 -10.58 -9.26
N GLY A 121 0.63 -9.66 -9.94
CA GLY A 121 0.94 -8.23 -9.87
C GLY A 121 0.83 -7.67 -8.45
N GLU A 122 -0.23 -8.00 -7.72
CA GLU A 122 -0.38 -7.59 -6.30
C GLU A 122 0.69 -8.25 -5.42
N TYR A 123 1.01 -9.53 -5.62
CA TYR A 123 2.09 -10.20 -4.90
C TYR A 123 3.42 -9.42 -5.03
N TYR A 124 3.88 -9.13 -6.25
CA TYR A 124 5.12 -8.37 -6.46
C TYR A 124 5.04 -6.94 -5.94
N LYS A 125 3.87 -6.34 -5.90
CA LYS A 125 3.67 -5.03 -5.27
C LYS A 125 3.86 -5.09 -3.75
N MET A 126 3.39 -6.14 -3.08
CA MET A 126 3.62 -6.38 -1.64
C MET A 126 5.10 -6.60 -1.33
N GLU A 127 5.82 -7.30 -2.22
CA GLU A 127 7.27 -7.49 -2.16
C GLU A 127 8.08 -6.22 -2.55
N HIS A 128 7.41 -5.09 -2.82
CA HIS A 128 8.02 -3.84 -3.30
C HIS A 128 8.74 -3.95 -4.64
N GLU A 129 8.52 -5.01 -5.41
CA GLU A 129 9.05 -5.21 -6.76
C GLU A 129 8.15 -4.58 -7.83
N TYR A 130 8.00 -3.25 -7.78
CA TYR A 130 7.02 -2.49 -8.56
C TYR A 130 7.16 -2.65 -10.09
N ILE A 131 8.36 -2.92 -10.60
CA ILE A 131 8.58 -3.13 -12.03
C ILE A 131 7.99 -4.48 -12.46
N LYS A 132 8.27 -5.56 -11.73
CA LYS A 132 7.67 -6.88 -12.00
C LYS A 132 6.15 -6.85 -11.82
N SER A 133 5.69 -6.15 -10.79
CA SER A 133 4.25 -5.94 -10.56
C SER A 133 3.60 -5.32 -11.81
N ASN A 134 4.19 -4.28 -12.39
CA ASN A 134 3.68 -3.63 -13.61
C ASN A 134 3.69 -4.55 -14.82
N ASP A 135 4.71 -5.39 -15.00
CA ASP A 135 4.75 -6.37 -16.09
C ASP A 135 3.52 -7.29 -16.05
N HIS A 136 3.09 -7.70 -14.86
CA HIS A 136 1.91 -8.53 -14.68
C HIS A 136 0.59 -7.75 -14.84
N PHE A 137 0.50 -6.53 -14.30
CA PHE A 137 -0.68 -5.69 -14.56
C PHE A 137 -0.86 -5.37 -16.05
N LEU A 138 0.23 -5.14 -16.79
CA LEU A 138 0.16 -4.94 -18.24
C LEU A 138 -0.31 -6.18 -19.00
N LYS A 139 0.09 -7.40 -18.58
CA LYS A 139 -0.44 -8.65 -19.14
C LYS A 139 -1.94 -8.79 -18.84
N ALA A 140 -2.36 -8.48 -17.60
CA ALA A 140 -3.78 -8.48 -17.23
C ALA A 140 -4.58 -7.49 -18.08
N ILE A 141 -4.08 -6.27 -18.29
CA ILE A 141 -4.68 -5.25 -19.15
C ILE A 141 -4.79 -5.76 -20.59
N ALA A 142 -3.76 -6.41 -21.14
CA ALA A 142 -3.80 -6.98 -22.47
C ALA A 142 -4.89 -8.05 -22.62
N TYR A 143 -5.08 -8.91 -21.61
CA TYR A 143 -6.20 -9.86 -21.60
C TYR A 143 -7.55 -9.15 -21.49
N CYS A 144 -7.68 -8.14 -20.61
CA CYS A 144 -8.91 -7.35 -20.50
C CYS A 144 -9.32 -6.73 -21.83
N ILE A 145 -8.38 -6.08 -22.54
CA ILE A 145 -8.63 -5.48 -23.85
C ILE A 145 -9.04 -6.54 -24.88
N HIS A 146 -8.37 -7.70 -24.88
CA HIS A 146 -8.69 -8.78 -25.82
C HIS A 146 -10.08 -9.38 -25.60
N PHE A 147 -10.57 -9.40 -24.36
CA PHE A 147 -11.85 -10.01 -24.00
C PHE A 147 -12.95 -8.98 -23.64
N ASP A 148 -12.72 -7.70 -23.96
CA ASP A 148 -13.65 -6.59 -23.70
C ASP A 148 -14.05 -6.44 -22.21
N GLU A 149 -13.09 -6.68 -21.32
CA GLU A 149 -13.26 -6.49 -19.87
C GLU A 149 -12.70 -5.12 -19.42
N ASN A 150 -13.15 -4.61 -18.29
CA ASN A 150 -12.75 -3.29 -17.80
C ASN A 150 -11.29 -3.25 -17.31
N THR A 151 -10.54 -2.24 -17.75
CA THR A 151 -9.12 -2.06 -17.44
C THR A 151 -8.81 -0.98 -16.41
N ALA A 152 -9.81 -0.18 -16.00
CA ALA A 152 -9.60 1.03 -15.21
C ALA A 152 -8.83 0.76 -13.89
N ALA A 153 -9.22 -0.26 -13.14
CA ALA A 153 -8.57 -0.61 -11.89
C ALA A 153 -7.12 -1.10 -12.07
N LEU A 154 -6.82 -1.77 -13.19
CA LEU A 154 -5.46 -2.23 -13.49
C LEU A 154 -4.55 -1.07 -13.90
N TYR A 155 -5.06 -0.11 -14.69
CA TYR A 155 -4.33 1.11 -15.00
C TYR A 155 -4.04 1.93 -13.75
N GLU A 156 -5.00 2.06 -12.82
CA GLU A 156 -4.76 2.73 -11.53
C GLU A 156 -3.64 2.04 -10.75
N LYS A 157 -3.70 0.71 -10.58
CA LYS A 157 -2.67 -0.07 -9.87
C LYS A 157 -1.27 0.11 -10.49
N ALA A 158 -1.18 0.05 -11.82
CA ALA A 158 0.07 0.27 -12.54
C ALA A 158 0.59 1.71 -12.37
N GLY A 159 -0.29 2.70 -12.38
CA GLY A 159 0.02 4.09 -12.08
C GLY A 159 0.58 4.28 -10.67
N VAL A 160 -0.04 3.65 -9.66
CA VAL A 160 0.45 3.68 -8.27
C VAL A 160 1.86 3.09 -8.16
N ASN A 161 2.17 2.02 -8.87
CA ASN A 161 3.51 1.45 -8.88
C ASN A 161 4.55 2.43 -9.48
N LEU A 162 4.20 3.10 -10.58
CA LEU A 162 5.06 4.11 -11.21
C LEU A 162 5.28 5.30 -10.26
N PHE A 163 4.24 5.73 -9.55
CA PHE A 163 4.35 6.75 -8.51
C PHE A 163 5.33 6.32 -7.41
N LYS A 164 5.25 5.07 -6.92
CA LYS A 164 6.12 4.53 -5.85
C LYS A 164 7.60 4.51 -6.25
N ILE A 165 7.93 4.36 -7.53
CA ILE A 165 9.31 4.42 -8.03
C ILE A 165 9.72 5.81 -8.52
N GLY A 166 8.93 6.86 -8.21
CA GLY A 166 9.23 8.26 -8.53
C GLY A 166 9.00 8.67 -9.98
N LYS A 167 8.35 7.83 -10.81
CA LYS A 167 8.00 8.13 -12.20
C LYS A 167 6.65 8.83 -12.29
N TYR A 168 6.55 10.04 -11.72
CA TYR A 168 5.27 10.74 -11.54
C TYR A 168 4.56 11.09 -12.86
N LYS A 169 5.31 11.47 -13.91
CA LYS A 169 4.73 11.76 -15.23
C LYS A 169 4.15 10.50 -15.90
N ASP A 170 4.86 9.39 -15.80
CA ASP A 170 4.37 8.15 -16.34
C ASP A 170 3.12 7.68 -15.56
N ALA A 171 3.13 7.84 -14.23
CA ALA A 171 1.97 7.55 -13.38
C ALA A 171 0.73 8.36 -13.80
N LEU A 172 0.88 9.67 -14.06
CA LEU A 172 -0.21 10.51 -14.54
C LEU A 172 -0.83 9.98 -15.83
N SER A 173 -0.02 9.51 -16.79
CA SER A 173 -0.54 8.93 -18.04
C SER A 173 -1.39 7.68 -17.79
N TYR A 174 -0.99 6.83 -16.83
CA TYR A 174 -1.76 5.65 -16.47
C TYR A 174 -3.05 5.98 -15.72
N PHE A 175 -3.04 6.99 -14.86
CA PHE A 175 -4.25 7.47 -14.20
C PHE A 175 -5.23 8.13 -15.19
N GLU A 176 -4.75 8.83 -16.22
CA GLU A 176 -5.58 9.32 -17.30
C GLU A 176 -6.24 8.19 -18.09
N LEU A 177 -5.51 7.10 -18.39
CA LEU A 177 -6.07 5.90 -19.00
C LEU A 177 -7.12 5.25 -18.08
N ALA A 178 -6.86 5.20 -16.77
CA ALA A 178 -7.84 4.71 -15.81
C ALA A 178 -9.14 5.52 -15.86
N LEU A 179 -9.07 6.86 -15.93
CA LEU A 179 -10.25 7.72 -16.07
C LEU A 179 -11.01 7.50 -17.37
N GLN A 180 -10.30 7.28 -18.51
CA GLN A 180 -10.93 7.02 -19.81
C GLN A 180 -11.68 5.69 -19.84
N CYS A 181 -11.19 4.69 -19.11
CA CYS A 181 -11.77 3.35 -19.03
C CYS A 181 -12.76 3.19 -17.86
N LEU A 182 -12.99 4.26 -17.09
CA LEU A 182 -13.81 4.20 -15.90
C LEU A 182 -15.28 4.04 -16.29
N ASN A 183 -15.86 2.90 -15.94
CA ASN A 183 -17.31 2.71 -15.93
C ASN A 183 -17.87 3.28 -14.61
N ASP A 184 -19.18 3.10 -14.34
CA ASP A 184 -19.86 3.59 -13.13
C ASP A 184 -19.25 2.99 -11.82
N SER A 185 -18.06 3.50 -11.45
CA SER A 185 -17.37 3.18 -10.19
C SER A 185 -16.92 4.45 -9.48
N PRO A 186 -17.83 5.08 -8.71
CA PRO A 186 -17.54 6.32 -8.00
C PRO A 186 -16.33 6.20 -7.06
N SER A 187 -16.20 5.09 -6.36
CA SER A 187 -15.09 4.85 -5.43
C SER A 187 -13.73 4.88 -6.14
N LEU A 188 -13.61 4.24 -7.33
CA LEU A 188 -12.38 4.26 -8.12
C LEU A 188 -12.12 5.65 -8.70
N LEU A 189 -13.16 6.36 -9.15
CA LEU A 189 -13.05 7.74 -9.63
C LEU A 189 -12.40 8.67 -8.59
N HIS A 190 -12.86 8.58 -7.34
CA HIS A 190 -12.33 9.43 -6.27
C HIS A 190 -10.89 9.08 -5.91
N LYS A 191 -10.56 7.79 -5.93
CA LYS A 191 -9.21 7.31 -5.73
C LYS A 191 -8.27 7.83 -6.83
N VAL A 192 -8.65 7.67 -8.10
CA VAL A 192 -7.85 8.15 -9.24
C VAL A 192 -7.68 9.68 -9.22
N ASN A 193 -8.73 10.44 -8.85
CA ASN A 193 -8.61 11.89 -8.68
C ASN A 193 -7.56 12.26 -7.62
N TYR A 194 -7.52 11.53 -6.50
CA TYR A 194 -6.52 11.73 -5.45
C TYR A 194 -5.11 11.34 -5.95
N ASP A 195 -4.98 10.20 -6.65
CA ASP A 195 -3.70 9.72 -7.18
C ASP A 195 -3.10 10.67 -8.23
N ILE A 196 -3.94 11.28 -9.06
CA ILE A 196 -3.53 12.36 -9.98
C ILE A 196 -3.06 13.58 -9.19
N ALA A 197 -3.84 14.00 -8.19
CA ALA A 197 -3.53 15.17 -7.38
C ALA A 197 -2.15 15.04 -6.70
N ILE A 198 -1.92 13.91 -6.03
CA ILE A 198 -0.64 13.66 -5.33
C ILE A 198 0.52 13.53 -6.34
N SER A 199 0.28 12.96 -7.53
CA SER A 199 1.29 12.85 -8.58
C SER A 199 1.72 14.22 -9.10
N TYR A 200 0.80 15.16 -9.30
CA TYR A 200 1.13 16.54 -9.62
C TYR A 200 1.92 17.23 -8.51
N LEU A 201 1.56 17.01 -7.23
CA LEU A 201 2.32 17.58 -6.12
C LEU A 201 3.78 17.10 -6.13
N TYR A 202 4.02 15.80 -6.27
CA TYR A 202 5.37 15.24 -6.30
C TYR A 202 6.15 15.54 -7.59
N ASN A 203 5.44 15.87 -8.68
CA ASN A 203 6.05 16.37 -9.90
C ASN A 203 6.27 17.91 -9.86
N GLU A 204 6.04 18.54 -8.70
CA GLU A 204 6.20 19.99 -8.43
C GLU A 204 5.28 20.89 -9.28
N GLU A 205 4.20 20.35 -9.82
CA GLU A 205 3.17 21.06 -10.60
C GLU A 205 1.98 21.40 -9.69
N TYR A 206 2.23 22.23 -8.67
CA TYR A 206 1.31 22.45 -7.55
C TYR A 206 -0.04 23.02 -7.96
N GLU A 207 -0.07 23.98 -8.89
CA GLU A 207 -1.30 24.60 -9.40
C GLU A 207 -2.19 23.57 -10.10
N LYS A 208 -1.58 22.61 -10.81
CA LYS A 208 -2.33 21.52 -11.49
C LYS A 208 -2.91 20.51 -10.51
N SER A 209 -2.33 20.37 -9.34
CA SER A 209 -2.82 19.47 -8.28
C SER A 209 -4.16 19.94 -7.72
N LEU A 210 -4.36 21.25 -7.51
CA LEU A 210 -5.52 21.82 -6.81
C LEU A 210 -6.89 21.39 -7.38
N PRO A 211 -7.17 21.46 -8.69
CA PRO A 211 -8.47 21.04 -9.21
C PRO A 211 -8.77 19.55 -9.00
N TRP A 212 -7.76 18.70 -8.93
CA TRP A 212 -7.92 17.27 -8.67
C TRP A 212 -8.15 16.99 -7.19
N ILE A 213 -7.48 17.74 -6.30
CA ILE A 213 -7.76 17.73 -4.87
C ILE A 213 -9.23 18.08 -4.61
N GLU A 214 -9.73 19.16 -5.23
CA GLU A 214 -11.14 19.57 -5.09
C GLU A 214 -12.12 18.50 -5.55
N LYS A 215 -11.79 17.74 -6.61
CA LYS A 215 -12.60 16.60 -7.04
C LYS A 215 -12.58 15.46 -6.00
N ALA A 216 -11.42 15.18 -5.44
CA ALA A 216 -11.27 14.14 -4.41
C ALA A 216 -11.96 14.52 -3.09
N MET A 217 -12.02 15.81 -2.74
CA MET A 217 -12.70 16.30 -1.53
C MET A 217 -14.22 16.26 -1.61
N LYS A 218 -14.82 16.30 -2.82
CA LYS A 218 -16.29 16.39 -3.00
C LYS A 218 -17.04 15.08 -2.74
N GLN A 219 -16.34 13.97 -2.55
CA GLN A 219 -16.95 12.66 -2.35
C GLN A 219 -17.24 12.36 -0.87
N ASP A 220 -18.23 11.53 -0.61
CA ASP A 220 -18.62 11.07 0.73
C ASP A 220 -18.51 9.55 0.91
N GLU A 221 -18.19 8.80 -0.13
CA GLU A 221 -18.14 7.34 -0.13
C GLU A 221 -16.90 6.79 0.57
N ASN A 222 -15.76 7.47 0.46
CA ASN A 222 -14.52 7.08 1.11
C ASN A 222 -13.95 8.23 1.94
N LEU A 223 -14.33 8.27 3.20
CA LEU A 223 -13.93 9.34 4.12
C LEU A 223 -12.40 9.41 4.35
N ALA A 224 -11.69 8.30 4.20
CA ALA A 224 -10.23 8.29 4.31
C ALA A 224 -9.56 9.03 3.12
N ILE A 225 -10.03 8.79 1.88
CA ILE A 225 -9.55 9.52 0.71
C ILE A 225 -9.91 11.00 0.84
N LYS A 226 -11.13 11.31 1.27
CA LYS A 226 -11.57 12.69 1.50
C LYS A 226 -10.68 13.39 2.52
N ALA A 227 -10.40 12.76 3.66
CA ALA A 227 -9.50 13.30 4.69
C ALA A 227 -8.08 13.51 4.15
N SER A 228 -7.53 12.52 3.42
CA SER A 228 -6.24 12.64 2.77
C SER A 228 -6.19 13.80 1.77
N ALA A 229 -7.28 14.09 1.06
CA ALA A 229 -7.36 15.20 0.13
C ALA A 229 -7.32 16.56 0.85
N TYR A 230 -7.91 16.72 2.05
CA TYR A 230 -7.75 17.92 2.87
C TYR A 230 -6.29 18.14 3.29
N LEU A 231 -5.61 17.08 3.75
CA LEU A 231 -4.19 17.16 4.12
C LEU A 231 -3.31 17.48 2.89
N LEU A 232 -3.63 16.88 1.73
CA LEU A 232 -2.92 17.15 0.50
C LEU A 232 -3.11 18.61 0.02
N LYS A 233 -4.32 19.18 0.20
CA LYS A 233 -4.62 20.58 -0.10
C LYS A 233 -3.77 21.53 0.73
N GLU A 234 -3.70 21.30 2.03
CA GLU A 234 -2.82 22.06 2.94
C GLU A 234 -1.37 22.04 2.45
N THR A 235 -0.82 20.83 2.21
CA THR A 235 0.55 20.67 1.75
C THR A 235 0.79 21.39 0.43
N THR A 236 -0.15 21.30 -0.51
CA THR A 236 -0.07 21.97 -1.82
C THR A 236 -0.08 23.50 -1.67
N LEU A 237 -0.97 24.05 -0.85
CA LEU A 237 -1.03 25.49 -0.57
C LEU A 237 0.24 26.00 0.10
N LYS A 238 0.78 25.23 1.05
CA LYS A 238 2.07 25.55 1.68
C LYS A 238 3.21 25.59 0.67
N LYS A 239 3.26 24.65 -0.29
CA LYS A 239 4.25 24.66 -1.38
C LYS A 239 4.11 25.86 -2.32
N LEU A 240 2.90 26.38 -2.47
CA LEU A 240 2.59 27.61 -3.21
C LEU A 240 2.87 28.89 -2.39
N GLY A 241 3.30 28.77 -1.14
CA GLY A 241 3.57 29.91 -0.24
C GLY A 241 2.34 30.44 0.50
N ASP A 242 1.18 29.81 0.35
CA ASP A 242 -0.07 30.17 1.04
C ASP A 242 -0.24 29.36 2.34
N ALA A 243 0.58 29.67 3.33
CA ALA A 243 0.51 29.04 4.65
C ALA A 243 -0.80 29.32 5.39
N GLU A 244 -1.39 30.52 5.20
CA GLU A 244 -2.66 30.89 5.80
C GLU A 244 -3.83 30.12 5.19
N GLY A 245 -3.87 29.99 3.87
CA GLY A 245 -4.84 29.13 3.18
C GLY A 245 -4.75 27.68 3.64
N GLY A 246 -3.53 27.16 3.81
CA GLY A 246 -3.29 25.83 4.36
C GLY A 246 -3.88 25.66 5.77
N ARG A 247 -3.64 26.61 6.69
CA ARG A 247 -4.24 26.59 8.04
C ARG A 247 -5.77 26.58 8.00
N LYS A 248 -6.39 27.41 7.16
CA LYS A 248 -7.85 27.45 7.00
C LYS A 248 -8.42 26.09 6.59
N VAL A 249 -7.75 25.40 5.67
CA VAL A 249 -8.15 24.05 5.23
C VAL A 249 -8.07 23.04 6.36
N LEU A 250 -6.99 23.05 7.18
CA LEU A 250 -6.85 22.15 8.32
C LEU A 250 -7.92 22.42 9.39
N LEU A 251 -8.16 23.67 9.73
CA LEU A 251 -9.20 24.08 10.70
C LEU A 251 -10.60 23.71 10.21
N GLU A 252 -10.89 23.87 8.93
CA GLU A 252 -12.13 23.39 8.31
C GLU A 252 -12.30 21.89 8.47
N TYR A 253 -11.24 21.11 8.17
CA TYR A 253 -11.27 19.66 8.31
C TYR A 253 -11.49 19.22 9.77
N ILE A 254 -10.74 19.80 10.70
CA ILE A 254 -10.87 19.54 12.16
C ILE A 254 -12.30 19.85 12.63
N GLY A 255 -12.87 20.97 12.20
CA GLY A 255 -14.25 21.34 12.53
C GLY A 255 -15.31 20.39 12.00
N LYS A 256 -15.06 19.72 10.87
CA LYS A 256 -15.95 18.70 10.26
C LYS A 256 -15.83 17.33 10.91
N ALA A 257 -14.68 16.99 11.44
CA ALA A 257 -14.35 15.80 12.23
C ALA A 257 -14.91 14.47 11.73
N PHE A 258 -14.90 14.22 10.40
CA PHE A 258 -15.56 13.05 9.80
C PHE A 258 -14.68 11.79 9.78
N HIS A 259 -13.39 11.86 10.10
CA HIS A 259 -12.49 10.70 10.16
C HIS A 259 -11.44 10.87 11.27
N GLU A 260 -11.69 10.27 12.42
CA GLU A 260 -10.94 10.51 13.66
C GLU A 260 -9.42 10.28 13.54
N SER A 261 -9.00 9.19 12.86
CA SER A 261 -7.57 8.86 12.71
C SER A 261 -6.78 9.96 11.98
N TYR A 262 -7.42 10.74 11.11
CA TYR A 262 -6.77 11.84 10.38
C TYR A 262 -6.80 13.17 11.14
N ILE A 263 -7.65 13.32 12.15
CA ILE A 263 -7.71 14.56 12.95
C ILE A 263 -6.40 14.80 13.67
N GLY A 264 -5.81 13.76 14.25
CA GLY A 264 -4.50 13.86 14.89
C GLY A 264 -3.39 14.26 13.93
N ILE A 265 -3.45 13.79 12.67
CA ILE A 265 -2.51 14.20 11.60
C ILE A 265 -2.76 15.67 11.22
N ALA A 266 -4.01 16.09 11.13
CA ALA A 266 -4.37 17.49 10.82
C ALA A 266 -3.86 18.46 11.89
N TYR A 267 -3.98 18.12 13.17
CA TYR A 267 -3.40 18.90 14.25
C TYR A 267 -1.87 18.92 14.22
N HIS A 268 -1.23 17.80 13.87
CA HIS A 268 0.22 17.77 13.67
C HIS A 268 0.65 18.72 12.55
N ASN A 269 -0.01 18.65 11.38
CA ASN A 269 0.29 19.55 10.26
C ASN A 269 -0.01 21.01 10.59
N LEU A 270 -1.05 21.27 11.39
CA LEU A 270 -1.37 22.60 11.89
C LEU A 270 -0.25 23.14 12.79
N ALA A 271 0.28 22.30 13.67
CA ALA A 271 1.42 22.66 14.53
C ALA A 271 2.67 22.96 13.69
N VAL A 272 2.97 22.14 12.66
CA VAL A 272 4.06 22.42 11.72
C VAL A 272 3.86 23.75 11.00
N ASN A 273 2.64 24.03 10.56
CA ASN A 273 2.33 25.28 9.85
C ASN A 273 2.50 26.51 10.76
N TYR A 274 2.04 26.43 12.01
CA TYR A 274 2.27 27.49 13.01
C TYR A 274 3.75 27.66 13.34
N ASP A 275 4.49 26.56 13.53
CA ASP A 275 5.93 26.57 13.79
C ASP A 275 6.73 27.25 12.66
N ASP A 276 6.44 26.91 11.41
CA ASP A 276 7.04 27.55 10.22
C ASP A 276 6.76 29.07 10.16
N CYS A 277 5.65 29.51 10.74
CA CYS A 277 5.28 30.93 10.84
C CYS A 277 5.78 31.62 12.12
N ASN A 278 6.57 30.92 12.96
CA ASN A 278 7.06 31.38 14.28
C ASN A 278 5.94 31.67 15.30
N LEU A 279 4.77 31.07 15.13
CA LEU A 279 3.63 31.14 16.05
C LEU A 279 3.71 29.96 17.03
N TYR A 280 4.71 30.03 17.94
CA TYR A 280 5.11 28.86 18.74
C TYR A 280 4.11 28.48 19.82
N ASP A 281 3.35 29.43 20.39
CA ASP A 281 2.31 29.14 21.38
C ASP A 281 1.14 28.40 20.72
N GLU A 282 0.70 28.84 19.55
CA GLU A 282 -0.35 28.18 18.78
C GLU A 282 0.13 26.80 18.25
N ALA A 283 1.41 26.69 17.88
CA ALA A 283 2.02 25.43 17.52
C ALA A 283 2.01 24.42 18.67
N LEU A 284 2.30 24.92 19.90
CA LEU A 284 2.28 24.08 21.10
C LEU A 284 0.86 23.58 21.44
N GLU A 285 -0.14 24.42 21.32
CA GLU A 285 -1.54 24.01 21.53
C GLU A 285 -1.98 22.99 20.50
N ALA A 286 -1.66 23.20 19.24
CA ALA A 286 -2.00 22.27 18.15
C ALA A 286 -1.30 20.91 18.33
N ILE A 287 -0.01 20.88 18.70
CA ILE A 287 0.69 19.60 18.86
C ILE A 287 0.22 18.82 20.09
N LYS A 288 -0.16 19.51 21.18
CA LYS A 288 -0.80 18.87 22.33
C LYS A 288 -2.13 18.24 21.96
N SER A 289 -2.98 18.95 21.23
CA SER A 289 -4.23 18.39 20.69
C SER A 289 -3.97 17.20 19.79
N SER A 290 -2.91 17.21 18.96
CA SER A 290 -2.54 16.06 18.12
C SER A 290 -2.24 14.81 18.95
N LEU A 291 -1.60 14.95 20.11
CA LEU A 291 -1.24 13.82 20.99
C LEU A 291 -2.43 13.18 21.71
N GLU A 292 -3.60 13.83 21.74
CA GLU A 292 -4.84 13.28 22.29
C GLU A 292 -5.45 12.21 21.34
N TYR A 293 -5.07 12.20 20.07
CA TYR A 293 -5.59 11.26 19.07
C TYR A 293 -4.68 10.04 18.89
N PRO A 294 -5.25 8.88 18.56
CA PRO A 294 -4.49 7.66 18.31
C PRO A 294 -3.43 7.85 17.23
N ALA A 295 -2.27 7.24 17.45
CA ALA A 295 -1.17 7.15 16.49
C ALA A 295 -0.40 5.85 16.70
N ASP A 296 0.21 5.34 15.62
CA ASP A 296 1.24 4.33 15.73
C ASP A 296 2.51 4.88 16.40
N ASP A 297 3.47 4.03 16.67
CA ASP A 297 4.70 4.44 17.37
C ASP A 297 5.47 5.50 16.58
N LEU A 298 5.53 5.40 15.25
CA LEU A 298 6.17 6.42 14.41
C LEU A 298 5.45 7.77 14.52
N GLY A 299 4.13 7.77 14.37
CA GLY A 299 3.33 9.00 14.47
C GLY A 299 3.45 9.66 15.84
N ARG A 300 3.46 8.87 16.92
CA ARG A 300 3.68 9.37 18.28
C ARG A 300 5.07 10.00 18.43
N THR A 301 6.11 9.32 17.99
CA THR A 301 7.50 9.81 18.02
C THR A 301 7.66 11.12 17.25
N LEU A 302 7.05 11.23 16.07
CA LEU A 302 7.09 12.48 15.29
C LEU A 302 6.37 13.64 15.99
N ARG A 303 5.22 13.39 16.61
CA ARG A 303 4.48 14.40 17.37
C ARG A 303 5.27 14.87 18.60
N GLN A 304 5.86 13.95 19.35
CA GLN A 304 6.73 14.27 20.50
C GLN A 304 7.98 15.02 20.07
N GLY A 305 8.64 14.61 18.99
CA GLY A 305 9.79 15.31 18.43
C GLY A 305 9.47 16.76 18.05
N LEU A 306 8.34 17.00 17.38
CA LEU A 306 7.89 18.36 17.06
C LEU A 306 7.60 19.17 18.33
N MET A 307 6.90 18.58 19.33
CA MET A 307 6.63 19.26 20.59
C MET A 307 7.93 19.67 21.30
N GLY A 308 8.94 18.80 21.31
CA GLY A 308 10.24 19.09 21.91
C GLY A 308 10.98 20.23 21.21
N THR A 309 10.94 20.31 19.88
CA THR A 309 11.52 21.43 19.13
C THR A 309 10.77 22.74 19.39
N ILE A 310 9.45 22.70 19.54
CA ILE A 310 8.62 23.88 19.92
C ILE A 310 8.96 24.34 21.35
N TYR A 311 9.11 23.43 22.31
CA TYR A 311 9.57 23.78 23.65
C TYR A 311 10.92 24.50 23.64
N PHE A 312 11.89 24.02 22.84
CA PHE A 312 13.18 24.68 22.67
C PHE A 312 13.01 26.13 22.18
N LYS A 313 12.17 26.35 21.14
CA LYS A 313 11.91 27.67 20.54
C LYS A 313 11.19 28.63 21.52
N LEU A 314 10.38 28.07 22.42
CA LEU A 314 9.70 28.82 23.50
C LEU A 314 10.61 29.10 24.73
N GLY A 315 11.88 28.64 24.70
CA GLY A 315 12.80 28.79 25.83
C GLY A 315 12.53 27.84 27.00
N LYS A 316 11.70 26.81 26.82
CA LYS A 316 11.43 25.73 27.81
C LYS A 316 12.46 24.63 27.62
N PHE A 317 13.71 24.94 27.93
CA PHE A 317 14.85 24.09 27.56
C PHE A 317 14.91 22.78 28.33
N GLU A 318 14.51 22.79 29.64
CA GLU A 318 14.48 21.60 30.49
C GLU A 318 13.43 20.60 29.95
N ASP A 319 12.19 21.07 29.71
CA ASP A 319 11.12 20.25 29.15
C ASP A 319 11.52 19.65 27.76
N SER A 320 12.20 20.48 26.96
CA SER A 320 12.71 20.07 25.65
C SER A 320 13.79 18.99 25.77
N LEU A 321 14.71 19.11 26.75
CA LEU A 321 15.77 18.14 26.98
C LEU A 321 15.21 16.80 27.51
N GLU A 322 14.23 16.83 28.41
CA GLU A 322 13.57 15.63 28.91
C GLU A 322 12.92 14.87 27.76
N LEU A 323 12.12 15.57 26.96
CA LEU A 323 11.43 14.99 25.82
C LEU A 323 12.40 14.47 24.73
N PHE A 324 13.55 15.13 24.53
CA PHE A 324 14.60 14.64 23.65
C PHE A 324 15.13 13.27 24.09
N LYS A 325 15.40 13.12 25.39
CA LYS A 325 15.91 11.86 25.96
C LYS A 325 14.90 10.72 25.82
N GLU A 326 13.61 11.01 25.96
CA GLU A 326 12.54 10.03 25.83
C GLU A 326 12.32 9.58 24.38
N THR A 327 12.43 10.49 23.42
CA THR A 327 12.05 10.23 22.01
C THR A 327 13.20 9.81 21.12
N ARG A 328 14.46 10.11 21.50
CA ARG A 328 15.64 9.92 20.65
C ARG A 328 15.79 8.49 20.12
N ASP A 329 15.76 7.50 21.00
CA ASP A 329 16.05 6.10 20.63
C ASP A 329 14.96 5.54 19.71
N GLU A 330 13.71 5.88 19.97
CA GLU A 330 12.59 5.54 19.11
C GLU A 330 12.69 6.24 17.74
N ALA A 331 13.09 7.50 17.72
CA ALA A 331 13.30 8.24 16.48
C ALA A 331 14.42 7.62 15.62
N ILE A 332 15.51 7.16 16.23
CA ILE A 332 16.59 6.46 15.51
C ILE A 332 16.06 5.14 14.92
N ARG A 333 15.19 4.43 15.61
CA ARG A 333 14.65 3.15 15.20
C ARG A 333 13.60 3.30 14.08
N LEU A 334 12.66 4.24 14.23
CA LEU A 334 11.44 4.33 13.43
C LEU A 334 11.50 5.34 12.28
N CYS A 335 12.19 6.48 12.49
CA CYS A 335 12.18 7.58 11.54
C CYS A 335 13.00 7.31 10.28
N ASN A 336 12.60 7.91 9.18
CA ASN A 336 13.40 7.92 7.95
C ASN A 336 14.65 8.82 8.10
N PRO A 337 15.62 8.74 7.17
CA PRO A 337 16.87 9.50 7.27
C PRO A 337 16.70 11.01 7.45
N SER A 338 15.72 11.62 6.77
CA SER A 338 15.48 13.07 6.87
C SER A 338 14.91 13.45 8.25
N GLN A 339 13.97 12.66 8.75
CA GLN A 339 13.38 12.86 10.07
C GLN A 339 14.42 12.66 11.19
N ARG A 340 15.30 11.66 11.06
CA ARG A 340 16.43 11.47 12.00
C ARG A 340 17.35 12.68 12.04
N LEU A 341 17.64 13.27 10.89
CA LEU A 341 18.48 14.47 10.82
C LEU A 341 17.90 15.61 11.65
N THR A 342 16.59 15.87 11.56
CA THR A 342 15.90 16.89 12.37
C THR A 342 16.04 16.62 13.87
N ILE A 343 15.92 15.37 14.29
CA ILE A 343 16.10 14.99 15.72
C ILE A 343 17.54 15.25 16.18
N PHE A 344 18.53 14.90 15.37
CA PHE A 344 19.94 15.17 15.69
C PHE A 344 20.25 16.67 15.73
N GLU A 345 19.68 17.45 14.82
CA GLU A 345 19.80 18.92 14.84
C GLU A 345 19.25 19.53 16.12
N TRP A 346 18.08 19.07 16.56
CA TRP A 346 17.49 19.46 17.84
C TRP A 346 18.39 19.09 19.02
N GLY A 347 18.94 17.88 19.06
CA GLY A 347 19.88 17.44 20.09
C GLY A 347 21.15 18.34 20.16
N ILE A 348 21.73 18.71 19.02
CA ILE A 348 22.88 19.63 18.97
C ILE A 348 22.49 21.00 19.53
N ASP A 349 21.32 21.53 19.20
CA ASP A 349 20.88 22.83 19.68
C ASP A 349 20.68 22.82 21.20
N LEU A 350 20.09 21.75 21.76
CA LEU A 350 19.92 21.55 23.20
C LEU A 350 21.25 21.44 23.94
N PHE A 351 22.12 20.54 23.51
CA PHE A 351 23.41 20.33 24.17
C PHE A 351 24.32 21.55 24.05
N TRP A 352 24.20 22.32 22.96
CA TRP A 352 24.86 23.60 22.80
C TRP A 352 24.36 24.60 23.85
N TYR A 353 23.05 24.73 24.04
CA TYR A 353 22.48 25.63 25.05
C TYR A 353 22.97 25.30 26.47
N PHE A 354 22.97 24.01 26.82
CA PHE A 354 23.42 23.55 28.15
C PHE A 354 24.95 23.45 28.28
N LYS A 355 25.73 23.85 27.27
CA LYS A 355 27.21 23.72 27.18
C LYS A 355 27.70 22.29 27.40
N GLN A 356 26.91 21.30 27.02
CA GLN A 356 27.21 19.86 27.12
C GLN A 356 28.01 19.39 25.88
N TYR A 357 29.24 19.89 25.71
CA TYR A 357 30.06 19.66 24.50
C TYR A 357 30.45 18.20 24.31
N THR A 358 30.59 17.44 25.39
CA THR A 358 30.86 15.99 25.32
C THR A 358 29.68 15.26 24.68
N ASP A 359 28.44 15.63 25.03
CA ASP A 359 27.24 15.01 24.50
C ASP A 359 27.02 15.36 23.01
N ILE A 360 27.43 16.55 22.59
CA ILE A 360 27.49 16.91 21.16
C ILE A 360 28.44 15.98 20.41
N MET A 361 29.65 15.71 20.96
CA MET A 361 30.59 14.80 20.31
C MET A 361 30.10 13.37 20.27
N ASN A 362 29.48 12.89 21.34
CA ASN A 362 28.84 11.56 21.36
C ASN A 362 27.77 11.46 20.28
N LEU A 363 26.91 12.49 20.15
CA LEU A 363 25.85 12.55 19.14
C LEU A 363 26.43 12.54 17.71
N LEU A 364 27.49 13.31 17.43
CA LEU A 364 28.15 13.30 16.12
C LEU A 364 28.82 11.96 15.81
N THR A 365 29.41 11.31 16.82
CA THR A 365 30.00 9.98 16.66
C THR A 365 28.92 8.96 16.26
N GLU A 366 27.78 8.98 16.93
CA GLU A 366 26.65 8.11 16.62
C GLU A 366 26.10 8.36 15.21
N VAL A 367 25.95 9.63 14.82
CA VAL A 367 25.51 9.99 13.45
C VAL A 367 26.50 9.47 12.41
N ASN A 368 27.80 9.55 12.68
CA ASN A 368 28.83 9.01 11.79
C ASN A 368 28.74 7.49 11.67
N GLU A 369 28.52 6.78 12.78
CA GLU A 369 28.31 5.33 12.79
C GLU A 369 27.07 4.92 11.97
N LEU A 370 25.96 5.65 12.12
CA LEU A 370 24.76 5.43 11.32
C LEU A 370 25.00 5.69 9.82
N ALA A 371 25.83 6.67 9.49
CA ALA A 371 26.23 6.97 8.11
C ALA A 371 27.13 5.87 7.52
N ILE A 372 28.06 5.32 8.31
CA ILE A 372 28.90 4.18 7.92
C ILE A 372 28.04 2.93 7.69
N GLN A 373 27.03 2.69 8.53
CA GLN A 373 26.06 1.60 8.39
C GLN A 373 25.03 1.83 7.27
N GLN A 374 25.14 2.92 6.53
CA GLN A 374 24.19 3.32 5.47
C GLN A 374 22.72 3.52 5.94
N LYS A 375 22.51 3.68 7.24
CA LYS A 375 21.18 3.96 7.82
C LYS A 375 20.75 5.42 7.63
N ILE A 376 21.71 6.31 7.37
CA ILE A 376 21.51 7.70 6.95
C ILE A 376 22.49 8.06 5.83
N PRO A 377 22.18 9.05 4.98
CA PRO A 377 23.14 9.53 3.97
C PRO A 377 24.40 10.14 4.63
N LYS A 378 25.58 9.92 4.05
CA LYS A 378 26.83 10.57 4.52
C LYS A 378 26.71 12.09 4.53
N SER A 379 25.95 12.67 3.61
CA SER A 379 25.66 14.12 3.56
C SER A 379 25.01 14.63 4.85
N ALA A 380 24.20 13.82 5.55
CA ALA A 380 23.58 14.20 6.80
C ALA A 380 24.62 14.47 7.91
N TYR A 381 25.64 13.62 8.02
CA TYR A 381 26.76 13.84 8.95
C TYR A 381 27.48 15.18 8.66
N PHE A 382 27.85 15.42 7.39
CA PHE A 382 28.50 16.68 6.99
C PHE A 382 27.61 17.91 7.23
N THR A 383 26.29 17.79 7.07
CA THR A 383 25.36 18.87 7.37
C THR A 383 25.39 19.25 8.85
N LEU A 384 25.33 18.28 9.74
CA LEU A 384 25.42 18.50 11.20
C LEU A 384 26.77 19.05 11.62
N GLN A 385 27.86 18.50 11.08
CA GLN A 385 29.22 18.97 11.31
C GLN A 385 29.40 20.43 10.90
N ASN A 386 28.92 20.81 9.73
CA ASN A 386 28.95 22.19 9.24
C ASN A 386 28.09 23.15 10.09
N LYS A 387 26.92 22.70 10.53
CA LYS A 387 26.07 23.47 11.45
C LYS A 387 26.79 23.75 12.76
N LEU A 388 27.41 22.74 13.34
CA LEU A 388 28.17 22.88 14.58
C LEU A 388 29.41 23.76 14.40
N TYR A 389 30.16 23.57 13.31
CA TYR A 389 31.31 24.40 12.96
C TYR A 389 30.92 25.88 12.91
N LYS A 390 29.86 26.23 12.23
CA LYS A 390 29.33 27.60 12.18
C LYS A 390 28.97 28.13 13.56
N LYS A 391 28.34 27.33 14.44
CA LYS A 391 27.99 27.73 15.80
C LYS A 391 29.26 28.06 16.63
N ILE A 392 30.27 27.18 16.55
CA ILE A 392 31.55 27.37 17.29
C ILE A 392 32.27 28.63 16.80
N THR A 393 32.46 28.76 15.49
CA THR A 393 33.16 29.91 14.93
C THR A 393 32.46 31.24 15.23
N ASN A 394 31.13 31.30 15.11
CA ASN A 394 30.39 32.50 15.48
C ASN A 394 30.53 32.81 16.97
N HIS A 395 30.48 31.81 17.85
CA HIS A 395 30.63 32.02 19.29
C HIS A 395 32.01 32.53 19.66
N LEU A 396 33.07 31.94 19.09
CA LEU A 396 34.47 32.37 19.31
C LEU A 396 34.76 33.77 18.76
N MET A 397 34.13 34.16 17.64
CA MET A 397 34.27 35.49 17.07
C MET A 397 33.56 36.58 17.90
N LEU A 398 32.44 36.24 18.55
CA LEU A 398 31.65 37.23 19.28
C LEU A 398 32.11 37.44 20.72
N ASN A 399 32.76 36.47 21.38
CA ASN A 399 32.99 36.50 22.81
C ASN A 399 34.43 36.74 23.23
N GLU A 400 35.42 36.90 22.33
CA GLU A 400 36.84 37.06 22.62
C GLU A 400 37.42 36.08 23.70
N GLU A 401 36.66 35.12 24.17
CA GLU A 401 37.06 34.15 25.19
C GLU A 401 37.75 32.96 24.57
N ASN A 402 38.96 32.66 25.11
CA ASN A 402 39.69 31.41 24.86
C ASN A 402 38.94 30.25 25.60
N ASP A 403 37.81 29.81 25.09
CA ASP A 403 37.14 28.61 25.62
C ASP A 403 37.91 27.37 25.07
N VAL A 404 38.79 26.82 25.93
CA VAL A 404 39.62 25.67 25.63
C VAL A 404 38.80 24.49 25.15
N LYS A 405 37.60 24.29 25.76
CA LYS A 405 36.70 23.18 25.39
C LYS A 405 36.10 23.36 24.00
N LEU A 406 35.75 24.59 23.61
CA LEU A 406 35.29 24.90 22.27
C LEU A 406 36.37 24.77 21.22
N SER A 407 37.61 25.16 21.55
CA SER A 407 38.77 24.98 20.68
C SER A 407 39.09 23.49 20.47
N GLU A 408 39.00 22.67 21.54
CA GLU A 408 39.13 21.21 21.43
C GLU A 408 38.00 20.59 20.61
N LEU A 409 36.75 21.07 20.76
CA LEU A 409 35.60 20.62 19.97
C LEU A 409 35.83 20.97 18.49
N LEU A 410 36.30 22.19 18.19
CA LEU A 410 36.60 22.63 16.84
C LEU A 410 37.65 21.72 16.17
N ASN A 411 38.72 21.42 16.89
CA ASN A 411 39.79 20.55 16.37
C ASN A 411 39.33 19.09 16.11
N LYS A 412 38.29 18.63 16.78
CA LYS A 412 37.77 17.29 16.59
C LYS A 412 36.77 17.19 15.41
N ILE A 413 36.19 18.31 14.99
CA ILE A 413 35.22 18.35 13.89
C ILE A 413 35.83 18.83 12.56
N THR A 414 37.02 19.41 12.57
CA THR A 414 37.81 19.73 11.39
C THR A 414 38.65 18.56 10.97
#